data_ebb1e4da0a326c9f4475ac3b1a794f54
#
_entry.id   ebb1e4da0a326c9f4475ac3b1a794f54
#
_cell.length_a   1.000
_cell.length_b   1.000
_cell.length_c   1.000
_cell.angle_alpha   90.00
_cell.angle_beta   90.00
_cell.angle_gamma   90.00
#
_symmetry.space_group_name_H-M   'P 1'
#
loop_
_entity.id
_entity.type
_entity.pdbx_description
1 polymer ?
#
loop_
_entity_poly.entity_id
_entity_poly.type
_entity_poly.pdbx_seq_one_letter_code
_entity_poly.pdbx_strand_id
1 'polypeptide(L)'
;FLEEAIRRKILSYEPTPENIKNGTADNYMWQVYGLGEKARLQGLVFNNWDVVEDIPDGTRFLGYGLDFGFTNDPTALVGLYEYDKELYVDNPIYKTRLLNQDIVNELKRLGISNADLIVADSAEPKSIEEIALAGFNIQGAYKGQDSVRYGIDLLKNFKMHLTRRSIEMENELRKYKYKED
;
A
#
# COMPACT_ATOMS: atom_id res chain seq x y z
N PHE A 1 16.56 -21.81 -21.83
CA PHE A 1 16.44 -22.92 -20.87
C PHE A 1 16.46 -22.30 -19.49
N LEU A 2 15.40 -22.52 -18.71
CA LEU A 2 15.38 -22.13 -17.28
C LEU A 2 16.44 -22.94 -16.52
N GLU A 3 17.21 -22.27 -15.66
CA GLU A 3 18.14 -22.97 -14.77
C GLU A 3 17.37 -24.00 -13.94
N GLU A 4 17.97 -25.15 -13.70
CA GLU A 4 17.36 -26.28 -12.97
C GLU A 4 16.80 -25.86 -11.60
N ALA A 5 17.47 -24.94 -10.91
CA ALA A 5 17.02 -24.39 -9.63
C ALA A 5 15.70 -23.63 -9.74
N ILE A 6 15.53 -22.81 -10.78
CA ILE A 6 14.30 -22.03 -11.05
C ILE A 6 13.16 -23.00 -11.38
N ARG A 7 13.42 -24.01 -12.22
CA ARG A 7 12.43 -25.03 -12.56
C ARG A 7 11.94 -25.79 -11.34
N ARG A 8 12.85 -26.24 -10.47
CA ARG A 8 12.48 -26.90 -9.20
C ARG A 8 11.64 -26.00 -8.30
N LYS A 9 11.99 -24.73 -8.22
CA LYS A 9 11.22 -23.75 -7.44
C LYS A 9 9.80 -23.60 -7.98
N ILE A 10 9.62 -23.49 -9.29
CA ILE A 10 8.29 -23.41 -9.93
C ILE A 10 7.48 -24.68 -9.65
N LEU A 11 8.07 -25.86 -9.82
CA LEU A 11 7.41 -27.13 -9.55
C LEU A 11 7.02 -27.30 -8.07
N SER A 12 7.73 -26.69 -7.13
CA SER A 12 7.36 -26.74 -5.72
C SER A 12 6.08 -25.97 -5.40
N TYR A 13 5.64 -25.07 -6.27
CA TYR A 13 4.37 -24.34 -6.10
C TYR A 13 3.14 -25.15 -6.52
N GLU A 14 3.32 -26.23 -7.32
CA GLU A 14 2.21 -27.06 -7.76
C GLU A 14 1.42 -27.62 -6.55
N PRO A 15 0.07 -27.53 -6.53
CA PRO A 15 -0.74 -27.98 -5.41
C PRO A 15 -0.88 -29.52 -5.36
N THR A 16 0.25 -30.23 -5.35
CA THR A 16 0.31 -31.68 -5.12
C THR A 16 0.16 -32.00 -3.65
N PRO A 17 -0.32 -33.19 -3.26
CA PRO A 17 -0.41 -33.61 -1.87
C PRO A 17 0.92 -33.49 -1.11
N GLU A 18 2.04 -33.75 -1.78
CA GLU A 18 3.38 -33.63 -1.21
C GLU A 18 3.75 -32.16 -0.95
N ASN A 19 3.56 -31.28 -1.92
CA ASN A 19 3.87 -29.86 -1.80
C ASN A 19 2.97 -29.16 -0.76
N ILE A 20 1.69 -29.56 -0.67
CA ILE A 20 0.78 -29.09 0.36
C ILE A 20 1.28 -29.50 1.74
N LYS A 21 1.66 -30.76 1.92
CA LYS A 21 2.22 -31.28 3.18
C LYS A 21 3.51 -30.56 3.59
N ASN A 22 4.34 -30.23 2.62
CA ASN A 22 5.62 -29.55 2.84
C ASN A 22 5.46 -28.01 2.98
N GLY A 23 4.26 -27.47 2.82
CA GLY A 23 3.99 -26.03 2.90
C GLY A 23 4.62 -25.20 1.76
N THR A 24 4.97 -25.84 0.64
CA THR A 24 5.57 -25.18 -0.53
C THR A 24 4.56 -24.87 -1.63
N ALA A 25 3.39 -25.54 -1.62
CA ALA A 25 2.33 -25.32 -2.59
C ALA A 25 1.82 -23.87 -2.56
N ASP A 26 1.76 -23.23 -3.73
CA ASP A 26 1.21 -21.90 -3.92
C ASP A 26 0.44 -21.86 -5.23
N ASN A 27 -0.88 -21.92 -5.14
CA ASN A 27 -1.74 -22.00 -6.31
C ASN A 27 -1.60 -20.80 -7.25
N TYR A 28 -1.38 -19.59 -6.71
CA TYR A 28 -1.15 -18.40 -7.53
C TYR A 28 0.17 -18.48 -8.29
N MET A 29 1.26 -18.78 -7.58
CA MET A 29 2.58 -18.90 -8.19
C MET A 29 2.62 -20.04 -9.22
N TRP A 30 1.88 -21.12 -8.98
CA TRP A 30 1.74 -22.22 -9.94
C TRP A 30 0.97 -21.78 -11.19
N GLN A 31 -0.16 -21.08 -11.05
CA GLN A 31 -0.91 -20.58 -12.21
C GLN A 31 -0.07 -19.62 -13.06
N VAL A 32 0.65 -18.68 -12.42
CA VAL A 32 1.45 -17.68 -13.14
C VAL A 32 2.70 -18.29 -13.77
N TYR A 33 3.52 -18.98 -12.97
CA TYR A 33 4.84 -19.42 -13.41
C TYR A 33 4.88 -20.86 -13.91
N GLY A 34 3.98 -21.72 -13.44
CA GLY A 34 3.86 -23.11 -13.87
C GLY A 34 3.00 -23.27 -15.12
N LEU A 35 1.82 -22.65 -15.14
CA LEU A 35 0.85 -22.76 -16.24
C LEU A 35 0.90 -21.59 -17.22
N GLY A 36 1.57 -20.48 -16.90
CA GLY A 36 1.61 -19.27 -17.74
C GLY A 36 0.27 -18.55 -17.83
N GLU A 37 -0.61 -18.77 -16.87
CA GLU A 37 -1.94 -18.18 -16.85
C GLU A 37 -1.95 -16.80 -16.17
N LYS A 38 -2.90 -15.94 -16.56
CA LYS A 38 -3.21 -14.72 -15.79
C LYS A 38 -3.99 -15.10 -14.54
N ALA A 39 -3.27 -15.45 -13.47
CA ALA A 39 -3.92 -15.79 -12.22
C ALA A 39 -4.41 -14.54 -11.49
N ARG A 40 -5.65 -14.61 -10.97
CA ARG A 40 -6.16 -13.64 -10.00
C ARG A 40 -5.98 -14.25 -8.60
N LEU A 41 -5.32 -13.52 -7.70
CA LEU A 41 -5.28 -13.90 -6.29
C LEU A 41 -6.72 -13.92 -5.76
N GLN A 42 -7.20 -15.09 -5.34
CA GLN A 42 -8.50 -15.21 -4.70
C GLN A 42 -8.47 -14.58 -3.30
N GLY A 43 -9.57 -13.94 -2.92
CA GLY A 43 -9.72 -13.35 -1.60
C GLY A 43 -9.01 -12.00 -1.39
N LEU A 44 -8.41 -11.40 -2.42
CA LEU A 44 -7.86 -10.04 -2.30
C LEU A 44 -8.98 -9.04 -2.05
N VAL A 45 -8.73 -8.12 -1.12
CA VAL A 45 -9.62 -6.99 -0.85
C VAL A 45 -9.63 -6.02 -2.02
N PHE A 46 -8.45 -5.72 -2.57
CA PHE A 46 -8.28 -4.83 -3.72
C PHE A 46 -7.73 -5.62 -4.92
N ASN A 47 -8.47 -5.64 -6.01
CA ASN A 47 -8.13 -6.38 -7.23
C ASN A 47 -8.20 -5.53 -8.51
N ASN A 48 -8.60 -4.25 -8.40
CA ASN A 48 -8.76 -3.33 -9.51
C ASN A 48 -7.71 -2.22 -9.45
N TRP A 49 -6.45 -2.60 -9.70
CA TRP A 49 -5.33 -1.67 -9.74
C TRP A 49 -4.26 -2.10 -10.74
N ASP A 50 -3.44 -1.16 -11.16
CA ASP A 50 -2.25 -1.36 -11.98
C ASP A 50 -1.12 -0.43 -11.54
N VAL A 51 0.03 -0.53 -12.20
CA VAL A 51 1.21 0.30 -11.95
C VAL A 51 1.41 1.23 -13.14
N VAL A 52 1.59 2.51 -12.86
CA VAL A 52 1.87 3.57 -13.83
C VAL A 52 3.25 4.17 -13.57
N GLU A 53 3.84 4.83 -14.57
CA GLU A 53 5.15 5.44 -14.41
C GLU A 53 5.12 6.59 -13.40
N ASP A 54 4.14 7.48 -13.54
CA ASP A 54 3.99 8.68 -12.72
C ASP A 54 2.53 9.12 -12.67
N ILE A 55 2.22 10.11 -11.83
CA ILE A 55 0.91 10.74 -11.73
C ILE A 55 0.72 11.65 -12.96
N PRO A 56 -0.41 11.54 -13.70
CA PRO A 56 -0.67 12.38 -14.85
C PRO A 56 -0.79 13.88 -14.50
N ASP A 57 -0.39 14.73 -15.43
CA ASP A 57 -0.62 16.16 -15.30
C ASP A 57 -2.13 16.48 -15.20
N GLY A 58 -2.47 17.47 -14.39
CA GLY A 58 -3.86 17.91 -14.21
C GLY A 58 -4.68 17.07 -13.23
N THR A 59 -4.05 16.12 -12.52
CA THR A 59 -4.72 15.40 -11.42
C THR A 59 -5.10 16.36 -10.29
N ARG A 60 -6.23 16.08 -9.64
CA ARG A 60 -6.65 16.76 -8.42
C ARG A 60 -6.03 16.06 -7.20
N PHE A 61 -5.18 16.76 -6.49
CA PHE A 61 -4.66 16.26 -5.20
C PHE A 61 -5.78 16.22 -4.16
N LEU A 62 -5.93 15.09 -3.45
CA LEU A 62 -6.96 14.88 -2.44
C LEU A 62 -6.42 15.05 -1.01
N GLY A 63 -5.16 14.64 -0.77
CA GLY A 63 -4.51 14.69 0.53
C GLY A 63 -3.51 13.57 0.72
N TYR A 64 -2.82 13.62 1.85
CA TYR A 64 -1.92 12.55 2.31
C TYR A 64 -2.55 11.75 3.46
N GLY A 65 -2.33 10.45 3.45
CA GLY A 65 -2.50 9.57 4.61
C GLY A 65 -1.14 9.30 5.26
N LEU A 66 -1.03 9.47 6.57
CA LEU A 66 0.19 9.18 7.34
C LEU A 66 -0.11 8.11 8.38
N ASP A 67 0.60 7.00 8.30
CA ASP A 67 0.62 5.97 9.32
C ASP A 67 1.95 6.01 10.07
N PHE A 68 1.86 6.06 11.41
CA PHE A 68 3.03 6.12 12.27
C PHE A 68 3.50 4.71 12.61
N GLY A 69 4.72 4.40 12.27
CA GLY A 69 5.40 3.18 12.68
C GLY A 69 6.81 3.51 13.21
N PHE A 70 7.44 2.56 13.87
CA PHE A 70 8.79 2.78 14.39
C PHE A 70 9.71 1.56 14.20
N THR A 71 9.59 0.52 15.02
CA THR A 71 10.57 -0.58 15.05
C THR A 71 10.29 -1.64 13.98
N ASN A 72 9.12 -2.24 14.03
CA ASN A 72 8.73 -3.34 13.13
C ASN A 72 7.83 -2.84 12.00
N ASP A 73 6.98 -1.89 12.31
CA ASP A 73 6.08 -1.28 11.35
C ASP A 73 6.72 0.00 10.80
N PRO A 74 6.74 0.20 9.49
CA PRO A 74 7.27 1.43 8.90
C PRO A 74 6.32 2.61 9.10
N THR A 75 6.88 3.81 9.20
CA THR A 75 6.12 5.03 8.94
C THR A 75 5.85 5.10 7.45
N ALA A 76 4.57 5.22 7.07
CA ALA A 76 4.13 5.30 5.69
C ALA A 76 3.39 6.61 5.40
N LEU A 77 3.76 7.29 4.32
CA LEU A 77 3.03 8.43 3.77
C LEU A 77 2.52 8.05 2.40
N VAL A 78 1.21 8.22 2.19
CA VAL A 78 0.54 7.90 0.93
C VAL A 78 -0.19 9.14 0.43
N GLY A 79 0.15 9.61 -0.77
CA GLY A 79 -0.56 10.68 -1.48
C GLY A 79 -1.68 10.11 -2.35
N LEU A 80 -2.85 10.74 -2.29
CA LEU A 80 -4.01 10.40 -3.11
C LEU A 80 -4.33 11.51 -4.09
N TYR A 81 -4.56 11.12 -5.33
CA TYR A 81 -4.90 12.02 -6.43
C TYR A 81 -6.07 11.44 -7.22
N GLU A 82 -6.85 12.29 -7.85
CA GLU A 82 -7.97 11.90 -8.71
C GLU A 82 -7.82 12.48 -10.10
N TYR A 83 -8.02 11.62 -11.09
CA TYR A 83 -8.11 12.02 -12.50
C TYR A 83 -9.10 11.10 -13.21
N ASP A 84 -10.05 11.69 -13.94
CA ASP A 84 -11.09 10.99 -14.70
C ASP A 84 -11.86 9.91 -13.89
N LYS A 85 -12.17 10.21 -12.63
CA LYS A 85 -12.85 9.32 -11.66
C LYS A 85 -12.04 8.07 -11.26
N GLU A 86 -10.76 8.02 -11.56
CA GLU A 86 -9.82 7.01 -11.13
C GLU A 86 -8.88 7.59 -10.06
N LEU A 87 -8.35 6.74 -9.18
CA LEU A 87 -7.42 7.16 -8.13
C LEU A 87 -5.98 6.86 -8.52
N TYR A 88 -5.13 7.83 -8.31
CA TYR A 88 -3.68 7.68 -8.41
C TYR A 88 -3.08 7.72 -7.01
N VAL A 89 -2.22 6.79 -6.72
CA VAL A 89 -1.64 6.56 -5.40
C VAL A 89 -0.13 6.61 -5.48
N ASP A 90 0.46 7.41 -4.62
CA ASP A 90 1.90 7.56 -4.52
C ASP A 90 2.36 7.36 -3.07
N ASN A 91 3.38 6.52 -2.85
CA ASN A 91 3.90 6.22 -1.52
C ASN A 91 5.35 6.73 -1.36
N PRO A 92 5.55 8.03 -1.13
CA PRO A 92 6.88 8.63 -1.10
C PRO A 92 7.68 8.34 0.19
N ILE A 93 7.03 7.90 1.27
CA ILE A 93 7.70 7.49 2.51
C ILE A 93 7.20 6.11 2.90
N TYR A 94 8.14 5.18 3.10
CA TYR A 94 7.92 3.87 3.72
C TYR A 94 9.22 3.47 4.42
N LYS A 95 9.38 3.87 5.68
CA LYS A 95 10.64 3.73 6.42
C LYS A 95 10.39 3.42 7.89
N THR A 96 11.20 2.54 8.45
CA THR A 96 11.23 2.30 9.91
C THR A 96 12.14 3.28 10.62
N ARG A 97 11.97 3.40 11.93
CA ARG A 97 12.81 4.18 12.85
C ARG A 97 12.87 5.68 12.57
N LEU A 98 11.81 6.24 12.00
CA LEU A 98 11.68 7.69 11.89
C LEU A 98 11.16 8.27 13.21
N LEU A 99 11.88 9.22 13.76
CA LEU A 99 11.37 10.11 14.80
C LEU A 99 10.50 11.21 14.16
N ASN A 100 9.68 11.89 14.95
CA ASN A 100 8.82 12.97 14.43
C ASN A 100 9.60 14.05 13.69
N GLN A 101 10.82 14.37 14.17
CA GLN A 101 11.70 15.30 13.47
C GLN A 101 12.17 14.78 12.11
N ASP A 102 12.39 13.47 11.97
CA ASP A 102 12.77 12.86 10.69
C ASP A 102 11.60 12.89 9.71
N ILE A 103 10.37 12.64 10.22
CA ILE A 103 9.13 12.77 9.42
C ILE A 103 9.01 14.20 8.92
N VAL A 104 9.17 15.21 9.77
CA VAL A 104 9.14 16.62 9.40
C VAL A 104 10.18 16.95 8.31
N ASN A 105 11.38 16.41 8.42
CA ASN A 105 12.44 16.61 7.42
C ASN A 105 12.09 15.97 6.07
N GLU A 106 11.51 14.76 6.08
CA GLU A 106 11.04 14.10 4.85
C GLU A 106 9.88 14.86 4.21
N LEU A 107 8.91 15.35 4.97
CA LEU A 107 7.80 16.16 4.46
C LEU A 107 8.33 17.44 3.77
N LYS A 108 9.29 18.12 4.40
CA LYS A 108 9.97 19.30 3.79
C LYS A 108 10.72 18.94 2.52
N ARG A 109 11.45 17.81 2.52
CA ARG A 109 12.19 17.34 1.34
C ARG A 109 11.27 17.02 0.17
N LEU A 110 10.07 16.55 0.43
CA LEU A 110 9.02 16.27 -0.56
C LEU A 110 8.30 17.53 -1.05
N GLY A 111 8.58 18.70 -0.47
CA GLY A 111 7.91 19.95 -0.81
C GLY A 111 6.47 20.06 -0.28
N ILE A 112 6.10 19.20 0.68
CA ILE A 112 4.78 19.26 1.30
C ILE A 112 4.67 20.52 2.16
N SER A 113 3.58 21.20 2.03
CA SER A 113 3.34 22.51 2.66
C SER A 113 2.12 22.49 3.61
N ASN A 114 1.86 23.61 4.26
CA ASN A 114 0.67 23.79 5.09
C ASN A 114 -0.63 23.88 4.27
N ALA A 115 -0.57 23.97 2.95
CA ALA A 115 -1.74 23.88 2.07
C ALA A 115 -2.19 22.43 1.85
N ASP A 116 -1.30 21.48 2.07
CA ASP A 116 -1.52 20.06 1.80
C ASP A 116 -2.09 19.38 3.06
N LEU A 117 -3.30 18.83 2.96
CA LEU A 117 -3.92 18.11 4.06
C LEU A 117 -3.20 16.77 4.29
N ILE A 118 -2.81 16.51 5.54
CA ILE A 118 -2.32 15.23 6.01
C ILE A 118 -3.32 14.68 7.04
N VAL A 119 -3.82 13.48 6.80
CA VAL A 119 -4.68 12.74 7.74
C VAL A 119 -3.87 11.60 8.34
N ALA A 120 -3.65 11.63 9.65
CA ALA A 120 -2.83 10.64 10.34
C ALA A 120 -3.65 9.71 11.25
N ASP A 121 -3.06 8.58 11.64
CA ASP A 121 -3.71 7.73 12.65
C ASP A 121 -3.90 8.52 13.97
N SER A 122 -5.14 8.62 14.42
CA SER A 122 -5.52 9.35 15.64
C SER A 122 -5.04 8.70 16.95
N ALA A 123 -4.41 7.51 16.89
CA ALA A 123 -3.80 6.87 18.05
C ALA A 123 -2.52 7.57 18.54
N GLU A 124 -1.91 8.43 17.70
CA GLU A 124 -0.66 9.14 17.97
C GLU A 124 -0.83 10.66 18.09
N PRO A 125 -1.67 11.17 19.03
CA PRO A 125 -2.02 12.60 19.12
C PRO A 125 -0.80 13.48 19.39
N LYS A 126 0.20 12.97 20.13
CA LYS A 126 1.43 13.71 20.43
C LYS A 126 2.26 13.93 19.16
N SER A 127 2.40 12.90 18.33
CA SER A 127 3.13 12.99 17.07
C SER A 127 2.43 13.94 16.09
N ILE A 128 1.10 13.91 16.05
CA ILE A 128 0.29 14.83 15.25
C ILE A 128 0.56 16.28 15.68
N GLU A 129 0.51 16.56 16.99
CA GLU A 129 0.74 17.91 17.53
C GLU A 129 2.16 18.41 17.22
N GLU A 130 3.18 17.58 17.40
CA GLU A 130 4.58 17.94 17.10
C GLU A 130 4.77 18.30 15.62
N ILE A 131 4.15 17.55 14.70
CA ILE A 131 4.22 17.81 13.25
C ILE A 131 3.41 19.07 12.89
N ALA A 132 2.25 19.29 13.52
CA ALA A 132 1.45 20.50 13.35
C ALA A 132 2.23 21.75 13.78
N LEU A 133 2.90 21.69 14.94
CA LEU A 133 3.77 22.78 15.43
C LEU A 133 4.95 23.06 14.51
N ALA A 134 5.40 22.08 13.75
CA ALA A 134 6.43 22.26 12.70
C ALA A 134 5.91 22.94 11.41
N GLY A 135 4.61 23.28 11.36
CA GLY A 135 3.98 24.07 10.30
C GLY A 135 3.24 23.27 9.23
N PHE A 136 2.88 22.01 9.50
CA PHE A 136 2.11 21.18 8.59
C PHE A 136 0.62 21.17 8.91
N ASN A 137 -0.22 21.03 7.89
CA ASN A 137 -1.66 20.88 8.04
C ASN A 137 -2.00 19.39 8.25
N ILE A 138 -1.82 18.94 9.48
CA ILE A 138 -2.05 17.54 9.88
C ILE A 138 -3.18 17.43 10.89
N GLN A 139 -4.00 16.41 10.74
CA GLN A 139 -5.08 16.08 11.67
C GLN A 139 -5.23 14.58 11.86
N GLY A 140 -5.78 14.17 13.01
CA GLY A 140 -6.11 12.76 13.27
C GLY A 140 -7.32 12.30 12.44
N ALA A 141 -7.25 11.07 11.94
CA ALA A 141 -8.38 10.44 11.26
C ALA A 141 -9.59 10.31 12.20
N TYR A 142 -10.77 10.58 11.67
CA TYR A 142 -12.00 10.28 12.38
C TYR A 142 -12.23 8.76 12.41
N LYS A 143 -12.21 8.17 13.62
CA LYS A 143 -12.46 6.74 13.83
C LYS A 143 -13.89 6.54 14.33
N GLY A 144 -14.85 6.42 13.40
CA GLY A 144 -16.21 5.97 13.71
C GLY A 144 -16.31 4.44 13.71
N GLN A 145 -17.41 3.92 14.23
CA GLN A 145 -17.74 2.51 14.11
C GLN A 145 -17.75 2.13 12.61
N ASP A 146 -17.14 1.00 12.24
CA ASP A 146 -17.03 0.52 10.85
C ASP A 146 -16.29 1.45 9.84
N SER A 147 -15.59 2.49 10.30
CA SER A 147 -14.90 3.44 9.41
C SER A 147 -13.90 2.78 8.47
N VAL A 148 -13.17 1.75 8.93
CA VAL A 148 -12.23 0.99 8.11
C VAL A 148 -12.96 0.22 7.01
N ARG A 149 -14.04 -0.48 7.36
CA ARG A 149 -14.86 -1.22 6.38
C ARG A 149 -15.45 -0.28 5.33
N TYR A 150 -16.01 0.84 5.77
CA TYR A 150 -16.54 1.85 4.86
C TYR A 150 -15.46 2.38 3.91
N GLY A 151 -14.26 2.68 4.42
CA GLY A 151 -13.13 3.13 3.60
C GLY A 151 -12.71 2.08 2.56
N ILE A 152 -12.65 0.81 2.94
CA ILE A 152 -12.36 -0.29 2.02
C ILE A 152 -13.43 -0.38 0.93
N ASP A 153 -14.71 -0.38 1.32
CA ASP A 153 -15.84 -0.49 0.37
C ASP A 153 -15.87 0.72 -0.58
N LEU A 154 -15.52 1.91 -0.08
CA LEU A 154 -15.40 3.12 -0.92
C LEU A 154 -14.28 2.95 -1.96
N LEU A 155 -13.07 2.58 -1.52
CA LEU A 155 -11.91 2.44 -2.41
C LEU A 155 -12.09 1.35 -3.48
N LYS A 156 -12.84 0.29 -3.19
CA LYS A 156 -13.15 -0.78 -4.15
C LYS A 156 -13.97 -0.31 -5.35
N ASN A 157 -14.66 0.84 -5.26
CA ASN A 157 -15.41 1.40 -6.37
C ASN A 157 -14.54 2.12 -7.38
N PHE A 158 -13.26 2.34 -7.06
CA PHE A 158 -12.33 3.02 -7.95
C PHE A 158 -11.36 2.03 -8.58
N LYS A 159 -10.90 2.35 -9.78
CA LYS A 159 -9.67 1.81 -10.31
C LYS A 159 -8.53 2.61 -9.69
N MET A 160 -7.48 1.93 -9.21
CA MET A 160 -6.33 2.56 -8.60
C MET A 160 -5.10 2.39 -9.49
N HIS A 161 -4.30 3.45 -9.59
CA HIS A 161 -3.04 3.47 -10.31
C HIS A 161 -1.93 3.80 -9.32
N LEU A 162 -1.03 2.84 -9.07
CA LEU A 162 0.11 3.04 -8.19
C LEU A 162 1.28 3.56 -9.02
N THR A 163 1.95 4.60 -8.52
CA THR A 163 3.21 5.03 -9.13
C THR A 163 4.26 3.93 -9.01
N ARG A 164 5.17 3.83 -9.98
CA ARG A 164 6.23 2.80 -10.00
C ARG A 164 7.11 2.83 -8.74
N ARG A 165 7.25 3.96 -8.07
CA ARG A 165 8.00 4.07 -6.82
C ARG A 165 7.28 3.53 -5.59
N SER A 166 5.97 3.25 -5.70
CA SER A 166 5.13 2.76 -4.60
C SER A 166 5.22 1.24 -4.41
N ILE A 167 6.44 0.69 -4.47
CA ILE A 167 6.71 -0.77 -4.43
C ILE A 167 6.14 -1.41 -3.16
N GLU A 168 6.28 -0.75 -2.03
CA GLU A 168 5.81 -1.30 -0.75
C GLU A 168 4.29 -1.32 -0.67
N MET A 169 3.63 -0.28 -1.18
CA MET A 169 2.17 -0.25 -1.32
C MET A 169 1.68 -1.36 -2.26
N GLU A 170 2.38 -1.60 -3.38
CA GLU A 170 2.09 -2.72 -4.27
C GLU A 170 2.18 -4.06 -3.53
N ASN A 171 3.24 -4.27 -2.74
CA ASN A 171 3.44 -5.47 -1.94
C ASN A 171 2.34 -5.67 -0.89
N GLU A 172 1.89 -4.59 -0.25
CA GLU A 172 0.78 -4.59 0.69
C GLU A 172 -0.54 -4.99 0.00
N LEU A 173 -0.90 -4.36 -1.11
CA LEU A 173 -2.14 -4.66 -1.84
C LEU A 173 -2.18 -6.09 -2.36
N ARG A 174 -1.03 -6.66 -2.76
CA ARG A 174 -0.92 -8.07 -3.19
C ARG A 174 -1.16 -9.07 -2.05
N LYS A 175 -1.00 -8.67 -0.81
CA LYS A 175 -1.15 -9.51 0.38
C LYS A 175 -2.42 -9.24 1.16
N TYR A 176 -3.08 -8.11 0.91
CA TYR A 176 -4.24 -7.66 1.68
C TYR A 176 -5.47 -8.51 1.33
N LYS A 177 -5.79 -9.45 2.21
CA LYS A 177 -6.87 -10.42 2.04
C LYS A 177 -7.91 -10.28 3.14
N TYR A 178 -9.14 -10.70 2.83
CA TYR A 178 -10.11 -10.94 3.88
C TYR A 178 -9.59 -12.03 4.82
N LYS A 179 -9.83 -11.86 6.13
CA LYS A 179 -9.60 -12.96 7.07
C LYS A 179 -10.55 -14.09 6.71
N GLU A 180 -10.04 -15.30 6.56
CA GLU A 180 -10.84 -16.50 6.51
C GLU A 180 -11.36 -16.76 7.94
N ASP A 181 -12.68 -16.90 8.10
CA ASP A 181 -13.34 -17.25 9.36
C ASP A 181 -13.06 -18.73 9.74
#